data_91b72c19224b19637691fa72de4f00cc
#
_entry.id   91b72c19224b19637691fa72de4f00cc
#
_cell.length_a   1.000
_cell.length_b   1.000
_cell.length_c   1.000
_cell.angle_alpha   90.00
_cell.angle_beta   90.00
_cell.angle_gamma   90.00
#
_symmetry.space_group_name_H-M   'P 1'
#
loop_
_entity.id
_entity.type
_entity.pdbx_description
1 polymer ?
#
loop_
_entity_poly.entity_id
_entity_poly.type
_entity_poly.pdbx_seq_one_letter_code
_entity_poly.pdbx_strand_id
1 'polypeptide(L)'
;MLIVVFIIALLSALVTGMLQINTEEIQLMQNHVYASQALAVAEAGLNDAFSEIRADDEWDDGFDDKSFGSHSYTVEVSGDLPNLTIESTGTSSQGFVARVEADITVGSVSPYIVRIDKLWINGDGDEDED
;
A
#
# COMPACT_ATOMS: atom_id res chain seq x y z
N MET A 1 -17.12 1.91 55.70
CA MET A 1 -17.92 1.25 54.65
C MET A 1 -18.13 2.14 53.43
N LEU A 2 -18.66 3.33 53.64
CA LEU A 2 -18.94 4.22 52.47
C LEU A 2 -17.68 4.62 51.71
N ILE A 3 -16.58 4.89 52.42
CA ILE A 3 -15.30 5.27 51.78
C ILE A 3 -14.73 4.12 50.97
N VAL A 4 -14.86 2.89 51.47
CA VAL A 4 -14.33 1.70 50.76
C VAL A 4 -15.10 1.49 49.47
N VAL A 5 -16.42 1.60 49.53
CA VAL A 5 -17.26 1.45 48.32
C VAL A 5 -16.92 2.53 47.29
N PHE A 6 -16.69 3.75 47.73
CA PHE A 6 -16.33 4.88 46.85
C PHE A 6 -14.98 4.62 46.18
N ILE A 7 -14.00 4.12 46.92
CA ILE A 7 -12.67 3.80 46.37
C ILE A 7 -12.76 2.68 45.31
N ILE A 8 -13.56 1.65 45.57
CA ILE A 8 -13.76 0.56 44.63
C ILE A 8 -14.41 1.06 43.33
N ALA A 9 -15.42 1.92 43.46
CA ALA A 9 -16.08 2.51 42.27
C ALA A 9 -15.10 3.35 41.45
N LEU A 10 -14.27 4.15 42.13
CA LEU A 10 -13.28 4.99 41.47
C LEU A 10 -12.25 4.16 40.72
N LEU A 11 -11.72 3.09 41.36
CA LEU A 11 -10.75 2.20 40.73
C LEU A 11 -11.36 1.47 39.54
N SER A 12 -12.63 1.05 39.65
CA SER A 12 -13.32 0.39 38.54
C SER A 12 -13.46 1.31 37.34
N ALA A 13 -13.81 2.57 37.57
CA ALA A 13 -13.93 3.56 36.50
C ALA A 13 -12.57 3.81 35.83
N LEU A 14 -11.51 3.88 36.62
CA LEU A 14 -10.16 4.09 36.08
C LEU A 14 -9.72 2.92 35.19
N VAL A 15 -9.93 1.69 35.63
CA VAL A 15 -9.57 0.50 34.87
C VAL A 15 -10.35 0.42 33.56
N THR A 16 -11.65 0.73 33.60
CA THR A 16 -12.49 0.74 32.42
C THR A 16 -11.98 1.77 31.40
N GLY A 17 -11.61 2.96 31.88
CA GLY A 17 -11.06 4.00 31.01
C GLY A 17 -9.74 3.56 30.36
N MET A 18 -8.86 2.93 31.11
CA MET A 18 -7.60 2.44 30.58
C MET A 18 -7.80 1.36 29.51
N LEU A 19 -8.76 0.46 29.71
CA LEU A 19 -9.07 -0.59 28.75
C LEU A 19 -9.60 0.00 27.43
N GLN A 20 -10.42 1.04 27.49
CA GLN A 20 -10.93 1.69 26.29
C GLN A 20 -9.80 2.34 25.48
N ILE A 21 -8.87 3.00 26.14
CA ILE A 21 -7.73 3.62 25.47
C ILE A 21 -6.88 2.56 24.77
N ASN A 22 -6.62 1.45 25.43
CA ASN A 22 -5.83 0.37 24.83
C ASN A 22 -6.52 -0.24 23.61
N THR A 23 -7.84 -0.37 23.63
CA THR A 23 -8.60 -0.91 22.51
C THR A 23 -8.48 0.01 21.29
N GLU A 24 -8.57 1.33 21.49
CA GLU A 24 -8.43 2.29 20.41
C GLU A 24 -7.03 2.25 19.80
N GLU A 25 -6.00 2.13 20.63
CA GLU A 25 -4.63 2.03 20.14
C GLU A 25 -4.41 0.75 19.33
N ILE A 26 -4.99 -0.37 19.74
CA ILE A 26 -4.90 -1.64 19.02
C ILE A 26 -5.58 -1.50 17.65
N GLN A 27 -6.74 -0.87 17.58
CA GLN A 27 -7.42 -0.66 16.31
C GLN A 27 -6.61 0.20 15.36
N LEU A 28 -6.00 1.27 15.85
CA LEU A 28 -5.14 2.14 15.05
C LEU A 28 -3.94 1.38 14.53
N MET A 29 -3.32 0.56 15.35
CA MET A 29 -2.19 -0.27 14.94
C MET A 29 -2.58 -1.28 13.87
N GLN A 30 -3.73 -1.92 14.01
CA GLN A 30 -4.22 -2.89 13.02
C GLN A 30 -4.48 -2.21 11.68
N ASN A 31 -5.12 -1.04 11.69
CA ASN A 31 -5.37 -0.29 10.47
C ASN A 31 -4.07 0.10 9.78
N HIS A 32 -3.08 0.50 10.55
CA HIS A 32 -1.77 0.84 10.01
C HIS A 32 -1.08 -0.39 9.39
N VAL A 33 -1.18 -1.54 10.03
CA VAL A 33 -0.61 -2.80 9.51
C VAL A 33 -1.29 -3.18 8.20
N TYR A 34 -2.61 -3.10 8.12
CA TYR A 34 -3.34 -3.44 6.90
C TYR A 34 -3.02 -2.47 5.76
N ALA A 35 -2.90 -1.19 6.07
CA ALA A 35 -2.49 -0.20 5.08
C ALA A 35 -1.07 -0.48 4.58
N SER A 36 -0.17 -0.86 5.47
CA SER A 36 1.20 -1.23 5.12
C SER A 36 1.24 -2.49 4.25
N GLN A 37 0.36 -3.45 4.54
CA GLN A 37 0.24 -4.65 3.72
C GLN A 37 -0.23 -4.31 2.31
N ALA A 38 -1.22 -3.43 2.17
CA ALA A 38 -1.69 -3.00 0.87
C ALA A 38 -0.58 -2.30 0.09
N LEU A 39 0.23 -1.47 0.75
CA LEU A 39 1.36 -0.81 0.13
C LEU A 39 2.40 -1.83 -0.34
N ALA A 40 2.71 -2.81 0.49
CA ALA A 40 3.66 -3.87 0.12
C ALA A 40 3.17 -4.66 -1.10
N VAL A 41 1.87 -4.93 -1.17
CA VAL A 41 1.26 -5.60 -2.31
C VAL A 41 1.38 -4.75 -3.57
N ALA A 42 1.14 -3.43 -3.47
CA ALA A 42 1.31 -2.51 -4.59
C ALA A 42 2.75 -2.50 -5.07
N GLU A 43 3.71 -2.49 -4.15
CA GLU A 43 5.14 -2.55 -4.51
C GLU A 43 5.48 -3.88 -5.18
N ALA A 44 4.88 -4.98 -4.75
CA ALA A 44 5.09 -6.28 -5.38
C ALA A 44 4.60 -6.26 -6.82
N GLY A 45 3.44 -5.63 -7.07
CA GLY A 45 2.94 -5.47 -8.43
C GLY A 45 3.86 -4.64 -9.29
N LEU A 46 4.39 -3.55 -8.75
CA LEU A 46 5.35 -2.69 -9.45
C LEU A 46 6.61 -3.47 -9.81
N ASN A 47 7.16 -4.23 -8.88
CA ASN A 47 8.35 -5.04 -9.12
C ASN A 47 8.11 -6.14 -10.15
N ASP A 48 6.93 -6.74 -10.14
CA ASP A 48 6.54 -7.75 -11.11
C ASP A 48 6.48 -7.14 -12.51
N ALA A 49 5.93 -5.93 -12.63
CA ALA A 49 5.89 -5.19 -13.89
C ALA A 49 7.31 -4.88 -14.38
N PHE A 50 8.20 -4.45 -13.50
CA PHE A 50 9.59 -4.20 -13.88
C PHE A 50 10.26 -5.47 -14.40
N SER A 51 9.98 -6.60 -13.80
CA SER A 51 10.53 -7.89 -14.23
C SER A 51 10.05 -8.23 -15.64
N GLU A 52 8.78 -7.98 -15.94
CA GLU A 52 8.23 -8.22 -17.28
C GLU A 52 8.85 -7.29 -18.32
N ILE A 53 9.04 -6.02 -17.98
CA ILE A 53 9.63 -5.04 -18.89
C ILE A 53 11.09 -5.36 -19.16
N ARG A 54 11.83 -5.85 -18.17
CA ARG A 54 13.22 -6.27 -18.37
C ARG A 54 13.35 -7.43 -19.33
N ALA A 55 12.35 -8.29 -19.38
CA ALA A 55 12.31 -9.41 -20.31
C ALA A 55 11.80 -8.99 -21.69
N ASP A 56 10.92 -8.02 -21.75
CA ASP A 56 10.27 -7.57 -22.98
C ASP A 56 9.90 -6.09 -22.84
N ASP A 57 10.64 -5.23 -23.51
CA ASP A 57 10.42 -3.78 -23.38
C ASP A 57 9.09 -3.32 -23.99
N GLU A 58 8.48 -4.14 -24.81
CA GLU A 58 7.17 -3.86 -25.39
C GLU A 58 6.01 -4.33 -24.51
N TRP A 59 6.31 -4.96 -23.38
CA TRP A 59 5.28 -5.43 -22.47
C TRP A 59 4.49 -4.24 -21.92
N ASP A 60 3.19 -4.21 -22.17
CA ASP A 60 2.31 -3.15 -21.69
C ASP A 60 0.95 -3.68 -21.24
N ASP A 61 0.86 -4.99 -21.08
CA ASP A 61 -0.41 -5.64 -20.72
C ASP A 61 -0.89 -5.32 -19.32
N GLY A 62 0.05 -5.01 -18.41
CA GLY A 62 -0.30 -4.83 -17.02
C GLY A 62 -0.78 -6.12 -16.36
N PHE A 63 -1.34 -5.99 -15.20
CA PHE A 63 -1.97 -7.09 -14.48
C PHE A 63 -3.33 -6.64 -14.01
N ASP A 64 -4.30 -7.53 -14.09
CA ASP A 64 -5.65 -7.25 -13.65
C ASP A 64 -5.99 -8.15 -12.48
N ASP A 65 -6.06 -7.56 -11.29
CA ASP A 65 -6.44 -8.25 -10.05
C ASP A 65 -5.66 -9.55 -9.86
N LYS A 66 -4.36 -9.46 -10.04
CA LYS A 66 -3.48 -10.63 -9.92
C LYS A 66 -3.34 -11.04 -8.47
N SER A 67 -3.52 -12.32 -8.20
CA SER A 67 -3.44 -12.86 -6.86
C SER A 67 -2.02 -12.83 -6.31
N PHE A 68 -1.91 -12.39 -5.07
CA PHE A 68 -0.64 -12.37 -4.33
C PHE A 68 -0.93 -12.87 -2.92
N GLY A 69 -0.90 -14.19 -2.73
CA GLY A 69 -1.38 -14.80 -1.50
C GLY A 69 -2.88 -14.57 -1.34
N SER A 70 -3.28 -13.99 -0.21
CA SER A 70 -4.66 -13.59 0.04
C SER A 70 -4.96 -12.16 -0.41
N HIS A 71 -3.98 -11.50 -0.99
CA HIS A 71 -4.08 -10.13 -1.49
C HIS A 71 -4.12 -10.14 -3.01
N SER A 72 -4.28 -8.97 -3.62
CA SER A 72 -4.22 -8.85 -5.07
C SER A 72 -3.66 -7.49 -5.46
N TYR A 73 -3.17 -7.41 -6.71
CA TYR A 73 -2.74 -6.13 -7.26
C TYR A 73 -3.16 -6.00 -8.72
N THR A 74 -3.36 -4.76 -9.12
CA THR A 74 -3.65 -4.37 -10.49
C THR A 74 -2.56 -3.41 -10.94
N VAL A 75 -1.98 -3.66 -12.11
CA VAL A 75 -0.92 -2.82 -12.66
C VAL A 75 -1.36 -2.31 -14.02
N GLU A 76 -1.20 -1.01 -14.23
CA GLU A 76 -1.45 -0.38 -15.51
C GLU A 76 -0.16 0.25 -16.03
N VAL A 77 0.09 0.06 -17.31
CA VAL A 77 1.26 0.63 -18.00
C VAL A 77 0.79 1.62 -19.03
N SER A 78 1.35 2.80 -19.02
CA SER A 78 1.01 3.85 -19.98
C SER A 78 2.28 4.56 -20.46
N GLY A 79 2.14 5.39 -21.50
CA GLY A 79 3.25 6.12 -22.09
C GLY A 79 3.86 5.38 -23.25
N ASP A 80 4.93 5.94 -23.79
CA ASP A 80 5.65 5.41 -24.95
C ASP A 80 7.13 5.25 -24.60
N LEU A 81 7.72 4.16 -25.07
CA LEU A 81 9.14 3.94 -24.91
C LEU A 81 9.97 5.13 -25.42
N PRO A 82 11.04 5.47 -24.73
CA PRO A 82 11.61 4.80 -23.54
C PRO A 82 10.99 5.24 -22.22
N ASN A 83 10.01 6.13 -22.22
CA ASN A 83 9.43 6.70 -21.01
C ASN A 83 8.07 6.10 -20.75
N LEU A 84 7.94 5.35 -19.66
CA LEU A 84 6.69 4.70 -19.28
C LEU A 84 6.27 5.16 -17.88
N THR A 85 4.96 5.13 -17.65
CA THR A 85 4.38 5.31 -16.33
C THR A 85 3.69 4.02 -15.92
N ILE A 86 4.04 3.52 -14.75
CA ILE A 86 3.47 2.29 -14.22
C ILE A 86 2.74 2.63 -12.93
N GLU A 87 1.48 2.26 -12.87
CA GLU A 87 0.65 2.45 -11.68
C GLU A 87 0.26 1.08 -11.15
N SER A 88 0.60 0.83 -9.88
CA SER A 88 0.26 -0.42 -9.21
C SER A 88 -0.66 -0.13 -8.04
N THR A 89 -1.80 -0.80 -8.02
CA THR A 89 -2.77 -0.69 -6.93
C THR A 89 -2.82 -2.02 -6.21
N GLY A 90 -2.46 -2.01 -4.92
CA GLY A 90 -2.50 -3.20 -4.09
C GLY A 90 -3.73 -3.19 -3.20
N THR A 91 -4.36 -4.34 -3.06
CA THR A 91 -5.52 -4.52 -2.21
C THR A 91 -5.23 -5.63 -1.21
N SER A 92 -5.33 -5.31 0.07
CA SER A 92 -5.14 -6.31 1.12
C SER A 92 -6.37 -7.19 1.25
N SER A 93 -6.20 -8.33 1.94
CA SER A 93 -7.32 -9.24 2.20
C SER A 93 -8.44 -8.60 3.01
N GLN A 94 -8.15 -7.52 3.73
CA GLN A 94 -9.13 -6.78 4.52
C GLN A 94 -9.76 -5.62 3.75
N GLY A 95 -9.42 -5.45 2.48
CA GLY A 95 -10.00 -4.42 1.64
C GLY A 95 -9.30 -3.07 1.66
N PHE A 96 -8.16 -2.96 2.34
CA PHE A 96 -7.35 -1.74 2.28
C PHE A 96 -6.65 -1.65 0.94
N VAL A 97 -6.57 -0.44 0.40
CA VAL A 97 -6.01 -0.18 -0.93
C VAL A 97 -4.87 0.83 -0.81
N ALA A 98 -3.78 0.54 -1.50
CA ALA A 98 -2.66 1.47 -1.64
C ALA A 98 -2.23 1.51 -3.10
N ARG A 99 -1.72 2.64 -3.53
CA ARG A 99 -1.30 2.85 -4.91
C ARG A 99 0.12 3.39 -4.96
N VAL A 100 0.91 2.83 -5.86
CA VAL A 100 2.26 3.28 -6.14
C VAL A 100 2.36 3.58 -7.63
N GLU A 101 2.88 4.73 -7.98
CA GLU A 101 3.06 5.13 -9.36
C GLU A 101 4.53 5.45 -9.60
N ALA A 102 5.08 4.99 -10.71
CA ALA A 102 6.46 5.22 -11.06
C ALA A 102 6.58 5.69 -12.50
N ASP A 103 7.33 6.77 -12.70
CA ASP A 103 7.79 7.17 -14.02
C ASP A 103 9.16 6.54 -14.23
N ILE A 104 9.31 5.81 -15.31
CA ILE A 104 10.55 5.05 -15.57
C ILE A 104 11.08 5.36 -16.95
N THR A 105 12.38 5.12 -17.11
CA THR A 105 13.06 5.11 -18.39
C THR A 105 13.60 3.71 -18.64
N VAL A 106 13.25 3.13 -19.79
CA VAL A 106 13.64 1.75 -20.14
C VAL A 106 14.81 1.80 -21.10
N GLY A 107 15.84 1.00 -20.81
CA GLY A 107 17.00 0.87 -21.69
C GLY A 107 16.63 0.23 -23.01
N SER A 108 17.48 0.41 -24.03
CA SER A 108 17.19 -0.05 -25.40
C SER A 108 17.81 -1.39 -25.74
N VAL A 109 18.57 -1.98 -24.83
CA VAL A 109 19.30 -3.24 -25.07
C VAL A 109 18.95 -4.25 -23.98
N SER A 110 18.64 -5.48 -24.40
CA SER A 110 18.32 -6.57 -23.46
C SER A 110 19.56 -7.01 -22.67
N PRO A 111 19.45 -7.29 -21.35
CA PRO A 111 18.24 -7.12 -20.55
C PRO A 111 17.91 -5.64 -20.35
N TYR A 112 16.65 -5.29 -20.56
CA TYR A 112 16.24 -3.90 -20.53
C TYR A 112 16.32 -3.36 -19.11
N ILE A 113 17.17 -2.35 -18.95
CA ILE A 113 17.38 -1.72 -17.64
C ILE A 113 16.23 -0.74 -17.40
N VAL A 114 15.63 -0.85 -16.22
CA VAL A 114 14.55 0.06 -15.81
C VAL A 114 15.13 1.05 -14.81
N ARG A 115 15.06 2.33 -15.15
CA ARG A 115 15.46 3.41 -14.25
C ARG A 115 14.22 4.12 -13.74
N ILE A 116 14.10 4.24 -12.44
CA ILE A 116 12.97 4.94 -11.83
C ILE A 116 13.34 6.42 -11.77
N ASP A 117 12.59 7.25 -12.49
CA ASP A 117 12.81 8.69 -12.51
C ASP A 117 12.02 9.39 -11.41
N LYS A 118 10.80 8.95 -11.17
CA LYS A 118 9.94 9.46 -10.11
C LYS A 118 9.11 8.33 -9.53
N LEU A 119 8.85 8.42 -8.24
CA LEU A 119 8.05 7.43 -7.53
C LEU A 119 7.09 8.13 -6.59
N TRP A 120 5.82 7.84 -6.70
CA TRP A 120 4.78 8.34 -5.80
C TRP A 120 4.18 7.17 -5.03
N ILE A 121 3.97 7.37 -3.74
CA ILE A 121 3.33 6.39 -2.87
C ILE A 121 1.96 6.92 -2.51
N ASN A 122 0.94 6.05 -2.63
CA ASN A 122 -0.47 6.35 -2.39
C ASN A 122 -1.09 7.35 -3.36
N GLY A 123 -0.41 7.62 -4.46
CA GLY A 123 -1.00 8.24 -5.62
C GLY A 123 -1.57 9.63 -5.43
N ASP A 124 -1.03 10.39 -4.51
CA ASP A 124 -1.57 11.70 -4.21
C ASP A 124 -1.09 12.79 -5.15
N GLY A 125 -0.35 12.40 -6.17
CA GLY A 125 0.14 13.36 -7.15
C GLY A 125 -0.95 14.11 -7.89
N ASP A 126 -2.12 13.53 -7.95
CA ASP A 126 -3.25 14.12 -8.66
C ASP A 126 -3.96 15.19 -7.86
N GLU A 127 -3.78 15.19 -6.55
CA GLU A 127 -4.49 16.10 -5.67
C GLU A 127 -3.88 17.49 -5.66
N ASP A 128 -2.68 17.58 -6.11
CA ASP A 128 -1.94 18.84 -6.08
C ASP A 128 -2.31 19.76 -7.25
N GLU A 129 -3.14 19.30 -8.13
CA GLU A 129 -3.53 20.07 -9.29
C GLU A 129 -4.57 21.14 -8.99
N ASP A 130 -5.08 21.11 -7.81
CA ASP A 130 -6.05 22.08 -7.37
C ASP A 130 -5.39 23.27 -6.70
#